data_6975425caf326acebec0eaee4d5f8430
#
_entry.id   6975425caf326acebec0eaee4d5f8430
#
_cell.length_a   1.000
_cell.length_b   1.000
_cell.length_c   1.000
_cell.angle_alpha   90.00
_cell.angle_beta   90.00
_cell.angle_gamma   90.00
#
_symmetry.space_group_name_H-M   'P 1'
#
loop_
_entity.id
_entity.type
_entity.pdbx_description
1 polymer ?
#
loop_
_entity_poly.entity_id
_entity_poly.type
_entity_poly.pdbx_seq_one_letter_code
_entity_poly.pdbx_strand_id
1 'polypeptide(L)'
;ADSKEEKSAAFTAKYEEKYGEIPTQFSADTYDCVYVIYQALKDGAINADMSAEEICEAMIAYMPTVTVDGVTGVMTWNAAGEVSKTPYAAVIKDGAYVGADNVEEAQ
;
A
#
# COMPACT_ATOMS: atom_id res chain seq x y z
N ALA A 1 3.31 -10.23 -0.47
CA ALA A 1 1.88 -9.96 -0.72
C ALA A 1 1.03 -11.24 -0.83
N ASP A 2 1.17 -12.16 0.11
CA ASP A 2 0.42 -13.42 0.19
C ASP A 2 -0.76 -13.36 1.19
N SER A 3 -1.26 -12.17 1.50
CA SER A 3 -2.42 -11.95 2.35
C SER A 3 -3.68 -12.58 1.76
N LYS A 4 -4.52 -13.14 2.61
CA LYS A 4 -5.83 -13.69 2.24
C LYS A 4 -6.94 -12.63 2.14
N GLU A 5 -6.65 -11.38 2.45
CA GLU A 5 -7.60 -10.28 2.28
C GLU A 5 -7.96 -10.09 0.79
N GLU A 6 -9.23 -9.82 0.52
CA GLU A 6 -9.78 -9.78 -0.84
C GLU A 6 -9.03 -8.84 -1.79
N LYS A 7 -8.74 -7.61 -1.37
CA LYS A 7 -7.98 -6.63 -2.19
C LYS A 7 -6.55 -7.08 -2.45
N SER A 8 -5.88 -7.57 -1.43
CA SER A 8 -4.50 -8.06 -1.52
C SER A 8 -4.43 -9.29 -2.41
N ALA A 9 -5.35 -10.24 -2.26
CA ALA A 9 -5.43 -11.44 -3.10
C ALA A 9 -5.70 -11.09 -4.57
N ALA A 10 -6.62 -10.14 -4.84
CA ALA A 10 -6.92 -9.68 -6.20
C ALA A 10 -5.71 -8.97 -6.84
N PHE A 11 -4.99 -8.15 -6.10
CA PHE A 11 -3.75 -7.51 -6.56
C PHE A 11 -2.68 -8.57 -6.89
N THR A 12 -2.46 -9.52 -5.98
CA THR A 12 -1.48 -10.61 -6.16
C THR A 12 -1.78 -11.42 -7.41
N ALA A 13 -3.05 -11.82 -7.62
CA ALA A 13 -3.45 -12.59 -8.81
C ALA A 13 -3.18 -11.85 -10.13
N LYS A 14 -3.51 -10.55 -10.19
CA LYS A 14 -3.24 -9.72 -11.37
C LYS A 14 -1.75 -9.50 -11.61
N TYR A 15 -0.99 -9.34 -10.55
CA TYR A 15 0.46 -9.18 -10.65
C TYR A 15 1.12 -10.47 -11.19
N GLU A 16 0.74 -11.62 -10.63
CA GLU A 16 1.24 -12.92 -11.05
C GLU A 16 0.86 -13.24 -12.51
N GLU A 17 -0.38 -12.93 -12.91
CA GLU A 17 -0.81 -13.08 -14.32
C GLU A 17 0.06 -12.25 -15.26
N LYS A 18 0.42 -11.02 -14.87
CA LYS A 18 1.17 -10.10 -15.72
C LYS A 18 2.67 -10.36 -15.75
N TYR A 19 3.25 -10.72 -14.60
CA TYR A 19 4.71 -10.79 -14.43
C TYR A 19 5.24 -12.21 -14.17
N GLY A 20 4.38 -13.18 -13.93
CA GLY A 20 4.76 -14.59 -13.70
C GLY A 20 5.37 -14.86 -12.32
N GLU A 21 5.25 -13.92 -11.39
CA GLU A 21 5.79 -14.04 -10.04
C GLU A 21 4.87 -13.37 -9.00
N ILE A 22 4.95 -13.80 -7.76
CA ILE A 22 4.21 -13.22 -6.65
C ILE A 22 4.85 -11.86 -6.29
N PRO A 23 4.03 -10.79 -6.13
CA PRO A 23 4.55 -9.46 -5.79
C PRO A 23 5.20 -9.44 -4.41
N THR A 24 6.26 -8.66 -4.29
CA THR A 24 6.87 -8.36 -3.00
C THR A 24 6.01 -7.36 -2.20
N GLN A 25 6.34 -7.19 -0.92
CA GLN A 25 5.75 -6.11 -0.11
C GLN A 25 5.93 -4.74 -0.77
N PHE A 26 7.12 -4.47 -1.29
CA PHE A 26 7.43 -3.18 -1.94
C PHE A 26 6.59 -2.92 -3.20
N SER A 27 6.25 -3.97 -3.95
CA SER A 27 5.34 -3.86 -5.09
C SER A 27 3.93 -3.42 -4.64
N ALA A 28 3.43 -4.00 -3.56
CA ALA A 28 2.13 -3.64 -2.99
C ALA A 28 2.14 -2.22 -2.39
N ASP A 29 3.19 -1.85 -1.66
CA ASP A 29 3.33 -0.51 -1.09
C ASP A 29 3.39 0.57 -2.20
N THR A 30 4.14 0.30 -3.28
CA THR A 30 4.21 1.22 -4.43
C THR A 30 2.86 1.37 -5.14
N TYR A 31 2.13 0.29 -5.26
CA TYR A 31 0.77 0.32 -5.81
C TYR A 31 -0.13 1.25 -4.97
N ASP A 32 -0.10 1.13 -3.66
CA ASP A 32 -0.85 1.99 -2.75
C ASP A 32 -0.42 3.46 -2.84
N CYS A 33 0.88 3.74 -3.00
CA CYS A 33 1.38 5.11 -3.19
C CYS A 33 0.73 5.81 -4.40
N VAL A 34 0.54 5.10 -5.51
CA VAL A 34 -0.13 5.64 -6.70
C VAL A 34 -1.58 6.00 -6.37
N TYR A 35 -2.28 5.17 -5.62
CA TYR A 35 -3.67 5.44 -5.22
C TYR A 35 -3.79 6.57 -4.20
N VAL A 36 -2.82 6.77 -3.31
CA VAL A 36 -2.77 7.94 -2.42
C VAL A 36 -2.68 9.22 -3.25
N ILE A 37 -1.80 9.27 -4.24
CA ILE A 37 -1.67 10.42 -5.14
C ILE A 37 -2.96 10.62 -5.96
N TYR A 38 -3.54 9.54 -6.46
CA TYR A 38 -4.82 9.59 -7.16
C TYR A 38 -5.94 10.16 -6.28
N GLN A 39 -6.01 9.76 -5.02
CA GLN A 39 -7.00 10.29 -4.07
C GLN A 39 -6.80 11.78 -3.82
N ALA A 40 -5.56 12.25 -3.70
CA ALA A 40 -5.24 13.67 -3.55
C ALA A 40 -5.68 14.50 -4.78
N LEU A 41 -5.49 13.96 -5.99
CA LEU A 41 -5.99 14.57 -7.23
C LEU A 41 -7.52 14.62 -7.27
N LYS A 42 -8.16 13.52 -6.92
CA LYS A 42 -9.63 13.40 -6.91
C LYS A 42 -10.27 14.34 -5.89
N ASP A 43 -9.67 14.49 -4.72
CA ASP A 43 -10.16 15.40 -3.67
C ASP A 43 -9.81 16.88 -3.93
N GLY A 44 -9.06 17.18 -4.99
CA GLY A 44 -8.67 18.53 -5.35
C GLY A 44 -7.56 19.13 -4.49
N ALA A 45 -6.85 18.30 -3.70
CA ALA A 45 -5.72 18.76 -2.89
C ALA A 45 -4.51 19.16 -3.75
N ILE A 46 -4.28 18.45 -4.85
CA ILE A 46 -3.24 18.73 -5.85
C ILE A 46 -3.81 18.72 -7.26
N ASN A 47 -3.10 19.36 -8.20
CA ASN A 47 -3.43 19.34 -9.62
C ASN A 47 -2.19 19.48 -10.51
N ALA A 48 -2.35 19.29 -11.82
CA ALA A 48 -1.26 19.30 -12.79
C ALA A 48 -0.64 20.68 -13.07
N ASP A 49 -1.29 21.76 -12.66
CA ASP A 49 -0.81 23.14 -12.85
C ASP A 49 0.12 23.62 -11.72
N MET A 50 0.18 22.86 -10.64
CA MET A 50 1.01 23.13 -9.47
C MET A 50 2.48 22.80 -9.74
N SER A 51 3.39 23.62 -9.19
CA SER A 51 4.82 23.27 -9.13
C SER A 51 5.09 22.11 -8.19
N ALA A 52 6.26 21.50 -8.29
CA ALA A 52 6.66 20.43 -7.38
C ALA A 52 6.66 20.87 -5.90
N GLU A 53 7.07 22.12 -5.63
CA GLU A 53 7.04 22.71 -4.29
C GLU A 53 5.61 22.86 -3.79
N GLU A 54 4.71 23.39 -4.60
CA GLU A 54 3.29 23.55 -4.28
C GLU A 54 2.61 22.20 -4.02
N ILE A 55 2.91 21.18 -4.83
CA ILE A 55 2.41 19.81 -4.62
C ILE A 55 2.91 19.26 -3.28
N CYS A 56 4.19 19.43 -2.97
CA CYS A 56 4.79 18.96 -1.72
C CYS A 56 4.11 19.59 -0.50
N GLU A 57 3.97 20.91 -0.48
CA GLU A 57 3.29 21.64 0.59
C GLU A 57 1.81 21.23 0.74
N ALA A 58 1.11 21.09 -0.38
CA ALA A 58 -0.28 20.65 -0.39
C ALA A 58 -0.43 19.22 0.14
N MET A 59 0.48 18.30 -0.20
CA MET A 59 0.49 16.92 0.30
C MET A 59 0.80 16.84 1.79
N ILE A 60 1.72 17.67 2.30
CA ILE A 60 2.00 17.76 3.75
C ILE A 60 0.73 18.14 4.53
N ALA A 61 -0.05 19.09 4.02
CA ALA A 61 -1.31 19.52 4.64
C ALA A 61 -2.43 18.47 4.47
N TYR A 62 -2.46 17.76 3.34
CA TYR A 62 -3.52 16.82 2.98
C TYR A 62 -3.39 15.47 3.70
N MET A 63 -2.19 14.89 3.76
CA MET A 63 -1.97 13.54 4.27
C MET A 63 -2.55 13.27 5.66
N PRO A 64 -2.46 14.19 6.65
CA PRO A 64 -3.06 13.96 7.96
C PRO A 64 -4.59 13.94 7.97
N THR A 65 -5.25 14.33 6.89
CA THR A 65 -6.72 14.43 6.79
C THR A 65 -7.37 13.27 6.04
N VAL A 66 -6.58 12.43 5.35
CA VAL A 66 -7.09 11.39 4.48
C VAL A 66 -6.97 9.99 5.11
N THR A 67 -7.93 9.13 4.80
CA THR A 67 -7.86 7.69 5.04
C THR A 67 -7.90 6.98 3.70
N VAL A 68 -6.95 6.10 3.45
CA VAL A 68 -6.85 5.31 2.21
C VAL A 68 -6.96 3.83 2.54
N ASP A 69 -7.92 3.17 1.92
CA ASP A 69 -8.10 1.71 2.00
C ASP A 69 -7.35 1.06 0.83
N GLY A 70 -6.10 0.72 1.06
CA GLY A 70 -5.19 0.14 0.06
C GLY A 70 -5.11 -1.38 0.10
N VAL A 71 -4.28 -1.95 -0.80
CA VAL A 71 -3.99 -3.39 -0.82
C VAL A 71 -3.12 -3.84 0.35
N THR A 72 -2.40 -2.90 0.99
CA THR A 72 -1.59 -3.17 2.19
C THR A 72 -2.33 -2.87 3.50
N GLY A 73 -3.57 -2.45 3.43
CA GLY A 73 -4.44 -2.15 4.57
C GLY A 73 -5.01 -0.74 4.55
N VAL A 74 -5.81 -0.43 5.56
CA VAL A 74 -6.35 0.91 5.78
C VAL A 74 -5.25 1.78 6.40
N MET A 75 -4.95 2.90 5.76
CA MET A 75 -3.84 3.78 6.12
C MET A 75 -4.33 5.17 6.51
N THR A 76 -3.76 5.68 7.59
CA THR A 76 -3.85 7.08 8.01
C THR A 76 -2.45 7.60 8.33
N TRP A 77 -2.28 8.91 8.35
CA TRP A 77 -0.98 9.54 8.61
C TRP A 77 -1.11 10.60 9.70
N ASN A 78 -0.07 10.76 10.50
CA ASN A 78 0.03 11.87 11.46
C ASN A 78 0.75 13.08 10.83
N ALA A 79 0.85 14.18 11.59
CA ALA A 79 1.48 15.40 11.11
C ALA A 79 3.00 15.26 10.87
N ALA A 80 3.64 14.23 11.40
CA ALA A 80 5.04 13.90 11.13
C ALA A 80 5.24 13.05 9.86
N GLY A 81 4.14 12.66 9.19
CA GLY A 81 4.16 11.83 7.99
C GLY A 81 4.28 10.33 8.27
N GLU A 82 4.14 9.92 9.52
CA GLU A 82 4.18 8.51 9.89
C GLU A 82 2.84 7.85 9.57
N VAL A 83 2.89 6.71 8.87
CA VAL A 83 1.71 5.92 8.53
C VAL A 83 1.27 5.07 9.73
N SER A 84 -0.05 5.01 9.94
CA SER A 84 -0.68 4.04 10.82
C SER A 84 -1.47 3.05 9.98
N LYS A 85 -1.09 1.78 10.03
CA LYS A 85 -1.83 0.66 9.43
C LYS A 85 -1.59 -0.62 10.23
N THR A 86 -2.50 -1.59 10.12
CA THR A 86 -2.37 -2.87 10.83
C THR A 86 -1.14 -3.62 10.31
N PRO A 87 -0.21 -4.03 11.18
CA PRO A 87 0.94 -4.81 10.78
C PRO A 87 0.52 -6.21 10.33
N TYR A 88 1.22 -6.73 9.33
CA TYR A 88 1.06 -8.10 8.84
C TYR A 88 2.27 -8.93 9.24
N ALA A 89 2.03 -9.99 10.02
CA ALA A 89 3.09 -10.86 10.48
C ALA A 89 3.56 -11.81 9.38
N ALA A 90 4.86 -11.94 9.23
CA ALA A 90 5.48 -12.89 8.32
C ALA A 90 6.56 -13.71 9.05
N VAL A 91 6.80 -14.92 8.58
CA VAL A 91 7.90 -15.77 9.02
C VAL A 91 8.85 -16.04 7.85
N ILE A 92 10.10 -16.34 8.16
CA ILE A 92 11.06 -16.77 7.14
C ILE A 92 11.04 -18.31 7.11
N LYS A 93 10.66 -18.86 5.96
CA LYS A 93 10.66 -20.30 5.70
C LYS A 93 11.38 -20.57 4.38
N ASP A 94 12.36 -21.45 4.42
CA ASP A 94 13.18 -21.83 3.26
C ASP A 94 13.80 -20.62 2.51
N GLY A 95 14.18 -19.57 3.27
CA GLY A 95 14.80 -18.36 2.74
C GLY A 95 13.82 -17.33 2.13
N ALA A 96 12.52 -17.55 2.26
CA ALA A 96 11.48 -16.64 1.75
C ALA A 96 10.57 -16.14 2.88
N TYR A 97 10.01 -14.95 2.71
CA TYR A 97 8.96 -14.43 3.59
C TYR A 97 7.63 -15.11 3.27
N VAL A 98 7.02 -15.73 4.28
CA VAL A 98 5.71 -16.36 4.21
C VAL A 98 4.80 -15.71 5.24
N GLY A 99 3.57 -15.35 4.86
CA GLY A 99 2.59 -14.81 5.78
C GLY A 99 2.33 -15.78 6.93
N ALA A 100 2.25 -15.28 8.17
CA ALA A 100 2.07 -16.12 9.35
C ALA A 100 0.81 -17.00 9.26
N ASP A 101 -0.26 -16.47 8.63
CA ASP A 101 -1.51 -17.20 8.42
C ASP A 101 -1.40 -18.38 7.45
N ASN A 102 -0.34 -18.41 6.65
CA ASN A 102 -0.08 -19.49 5.68
C ASN A 102 0.82 -20.60 6.22
N VAL A 103 1.37 -20.45 7.42
CA VAL A 103 2.30 -21.43 8.02
C VAL A 103 1.56 -22.59 8.69
N GLU A 104 0.37 -22.34 9.25
CA GLU A 104 -0.42 -23.36 9.94
C GLU A 104 -1.00 -24.42 8.98
N GLU A 105 -1.18 -24.07 7.71
CA GLU A 105 -1.66 -25.01 6.68
C GLU A 105 -0.55 -25.97 6.18
N ALA A 106 0.71 -25.70 6.51
CA ALA A 106 1.87 -26.50 6.09
C ALA A 106 2.34 -27.51 7.15
N GLN A 107 1.61 -27.62 8.25
CA GLN A 107 1.82 -28.63 9.32
C GLN A 107 0.79 -29.74 9.21
#